data_f2d9ae75606f6caf44691d43bc8d461b
#
_entry.id   f2d9ae75606f6caf44691d43bc8d461b
#
_cell.length_a   1.000
_cell.length_b   1.000
_cell.length_c   1.000
_cell.angle_alpha   90.00
_cell.angle_beta   90.00
_cell.angle_gamma   90.00
#
_symmetry.space_group_name_H-M   'P 1'
#
loop_
_entity.id
_entity.type
_entity.pdbx_description
1 polymer ?
#
loop_
_entity_poly.entity_id
_entity_poly.type
_entity_poly.pdbx_seq_one_letter_code
_entity_poly.pdbx_strand_id
1 'polypeptide(L)'
;YLHILNAMYQDYTQENKDMLLLHHYLKILILKCQTFFKANETKNQKNNKALAFRFLLEEHFKTKKRVNEYADMLFISPDYLNTLVKEHFGKTPSQMMHARTILEAKRLLLHSKKSCKEVAYALEFNDYSYFVKFFKKETGISPTKFRNSIAEKYRF
;
A
#
# COMPACT_ATOMS: atom_id res chain seq x y z
N TYR A 1 21.49 -24.75 -1.81
CA TYR A 1 21.80 -25.26 -0.47
C TYR A 1 22.12 -26.76 -0.50
N LEU A 2 21.29 -27.59 -1.11
CA LEU A 2 21.48 -29.05 -1.24
C LEU A 2 22.85 -29.44 -1.81
N HIS A 3 23.36 -28.72 -2.82
CA HIS A 3 24.68 -28.97 -3.40
C HIS A 3 25.82 -28.80 -2.37
N ILE A 4 25.76 -27.79 -1.53
CA ILE A 4 26.78 -27.52 -0.50
C ILE A 4 26.72 -28.58 0.58
N LEU A 5 25.51 -28.96 0.99
CA LEU A 5 25.31 -30.05 1.99
C LEU A 5 25.79 -31.41 1.47
N ASN A 6 25.50 -31.70 0.19
CA ASN A 6 25.97 -32.96 -0.44
C ASN A 6 27.49 -32.98 -0.58
N ALA A 7 28.11 -31.86 -1.02
CA ALA A 7 29.57 -31.78 -1.09
C ALA A 7 30.20 -31.95 0.28
N MET A 8 29.69 -31.25 1.30
CA MET A 8 30.13 -31.37 2.68
C MET A 8 29.98 -32.83 3.22
N TYR A 9 28.88 -33.52 2.89
CA TYR A 9 28.64 -34.89 3.28
C TYR A 9 29.63 -35.86 2.60
N GLN A 10 29.88 -35.66 1.31
CA GLN A 10 30.84 -36.46 0.54
C GLN A 10 32.26 -36.36 1.15
N ASP A 11 32.71 -35.11 1.40
CA ASP A 11 34.03 -34.85 1.97
C ASP A 11 34.14 -35.34 3.41
N TYR A 12 33.05 -35.32 4.18
CA TYR A 12 33.01 -35.84 5.55
C TYR A 12 33.10 -37.37 5.60
N THR A 13 32.61 -38.09 4.59
CA THR A 13 32.60 -39.56 4.54
C THR A 13 33.89 -40.17 3.98
N GLN A 14 34.82 -39.35 3.51
CA GLN A 14 36.16 -39.83 3.06
C GLN A 14 37.03 -40.22 4.25
N GLU A 15 37.93 -41.17 4.03
CA GLU A 15 38.87 -41.62 5.07
C GLU A 15 39.80 -40.51 5.56
N ASN A 16 40.18 -39.60 4.67
CA ASN A 16 41.07 -38.46 4.97
C ASN A 16 40.24 -37.16 5.08
N LYS A 17 39.63 -36.93 6.24
CA LYS A 17 38.73 -35.79 6.48
C LYS A 17 39.52 -34.49 6.57
N ASP A 18 39.28 -33.58 5.64
CA ASP A 18 39.80 -32.19 5.73
C ASP A 18 38.88 -31.34 6.60
N MET A 19 39.24 -31.20 7.86
CA MET A 19 38.50 -30.40 8.85
C MET A 19 38.47 -28.93 8.47
N LEU A 20 39.46 -28.40 7.75
CA LEU A 20 39.50 -27.03 7.30
C LEU A 20 38.47 -26.82 6.18
N LEU A 21 38.35 -27.74 5.25
CA LEU A 21 37.35 -27.72 4.19
C LEU A 21 35.92 -27.74 4.74
N LEU A 22 35.67 -28.65 5.71
CA LEU A 22 34.37 -28.72 6.39
C LEU A 22 34.01 -27.38 7.10
N HIS A 23 34.99 -26.74 7.72
CA HIS A 23 34.80 -25.44 8.33
C HIS A 23 34.44 -24.36 7.31
N HIS A 24 35.00 -24.38 6.10
CA HIS A 24 34.65 -23.46 5.02
C HIS A 24 33.23 -23.68 4.50
N TYR A 25 32.79 -24.95 4.34
CA TYR A 25 31.39 -25.24 4.00
C TYR A 25 30.42 -24.66 5.02
N LEU A 26 30.71 -24.81 6.31
CA LEU A 26 29.88 -24.26 7.38
C LEU A 26 29.81 -22.73 7.32
N LYS A 27 30.94 -22.06 7.09
CA LYS A 27 30.98 -20.60 6.89
C LYS A 27 30.11 -20.15 5.71
N ILE A 28 30.20 -20.84 4.57
CA ILE A 28 29.40 -20.52 3.39
C ILE A 28 27.91 -20.70 3.69
N LEU A 29 27.50 -21.75 4.40
CA LEU A 29 26.12 -21.96 4.80
C LEU A 29 25.61 -20.84 5.71
N ILE A 30 26.40 -20.44 6.71
CA ILE A 30 26.06 -19.34 7.61
C ILE A 30 25.88 -18.02 6.84
N LEU A 31 26.80 -17.68 5.95
CA LEU A 31 26.72 -16.47 5.13
C LEU A 31 25.48 -16.47 4.23
N LYS A 32 25.15 -17.62 3.62
CA LYS A 32 23.93 -17.76 2.81
C LYS A 32 22.65 -17.64 3.63
N CYS A 33 22.63 -18.16 4.84
CA CYS A 33 21.52 -17.95 5.77
C CYS A 33 21.37 -16.48 6.15
N GLN A 34 22.46 -15.80 6.49
CA GLN A 34 22.42 -14.36 6.82
C GLN A 34 21.88 -13.50 5.68
N THR A 35 22.30 -13.76 4.43
CA THR A 35 21.77 -13.03 3.25
C THR A 35 20.29 -13.29 3.02
N PHE A 36 19.82 -14.51 3.25
CA PHE A 36 18.40 -14.86 3.17
C PHE A 36 17.55 -14.15 4.24
N PHE A 37 18.00 -14.13 5.48
CA PHE A 37 17.32 -13.43 6.58
C PHE A 37 17.28 -11.91 6.32
N LYS A 38 18.38 -11.30 5.90
CA LYS A 38 18.45 -9.86 5.59
C LYS A 38 17.53 -9.46 4.42
N ALA A 39 17.43 -10.31 3.40
CA ALA A 39 16.50 -10.08 2.28
C ALA A 39 15.02 -10.16 2.73
N ASN A 40 14.69 -11.08 3.65
CA ASN A 40 13.35 -11.21 4.20
C ASN A 40 12.99 -10.06 5.16
N GLU A 41 13.91 -9.57 5.97
CA GLU A 41 13.67 -8.40 6.83
C GLU A 41 13.35 -7.14 6.02
N THR A 42 14.10 -6.87 4.96
CA THR A 42 13.83 -5.73 4.08
C THR A 42 12.49 -5.85 3.37
N LYS A 43 12.08 -7.04 2.95
CA LYS A 43 10.77 -7.30 2.34
C LYS A 43 9.63 -7.11 3.35
N ASN A 44 9.81 -7.57 4.59
CA ASN A 44 8.85 -7.38 5.67
C ASN A 44 8.70 -5.90 6.07
N GLN A 45 9.80 -5.15 6.16
CA GLN A 45 9.76 -3.71 6.43
C GLN A 45 9.05 -2.94 5.33
N LYS A 46 9.28 -3.27 4.05
CA LYS A 46 8.56 -2.68 2.92
C LYS A 46 7.05 -2.95 3.03
N ASN A 47 6.67 -4.20 3.24
CA ASN A 47 5.28 -4.59 3.40
C ASN A 47 4.61 -3.86 4.58
N ASN A 48 5.29 -3.76 5.72
CA ASN A 48 4.78 -3.07 6.90
C ASN A 48 4.53 -1.58 6.63
N LYS A 49 5.43 -0.89 5.90
CA LYS A 49 5.22 0.52 5.54
C LYS A 49 4.08 0.73 4.55
N ALA A 50 3.90 -0.17 3.58
CA ALA A 50 2.76 -0.10 2.66
C ALA A 50 1.42 -0.30 3.39
N LEU A 51 1.37 -1.25 4.32
CA LEU A 51 0.20 -1.47 5.17
C LEU A 51 -0.05 -0.28 6.10
N ALA A 52 1.00 0.29 6.70
CA ALA A 52 0.88 1.49 7.54
C ALA A 52 0.31 2.68 6.74
N PHE A 53 0.72 2.89 5.48
CA PHE A 53 0.09 3.88 4.60
C PHE A 53 -1.41 3.64 4.48
N ARG A 54 -1.85 2.40 4.26
CA ARG A 54 -3.27 2.07 4.13
C ARG A 54 -4.05 2.38 5.41
N PHE A 55 -3.50 2.10 6.60
CA PHE A 55 -4.12 2.47 7.87
C PHE A 55 -4.24 3.99 8.05
N LEU A 56 -3.15 4.72 7.79
CA LEU A 56 -3.14 6.18 7.86
C LEU A 56 -4.13 6.80 6.85
N LEU A 57 -4.26 6.21 5.67
CA LEU A 57 -5.24 6.65 4.68
C LEU A 57 -6.66 6.51 5.20
N GLU A 58 -7.03 5.38 5.80
CA GLU A 58 -8.37 5.20 6.37
C GLU A 58 -8.67 6.21 7.48
N GLU A 59 -7.68 6.55 8.28
CA GLU A 59 -7.82 7.49 9.40
C GLU A 59 -7.88 8.95 8.92
N HIS A 60 -7.05 9.32 7.94
CA HIS A 60 -6.80 10.73 7.60
C HIS A 60 -7.28 11.16 6.21
N PHE A 61 -7.98 10.34 5.42
CA PHE A 61 -8.35 10.66 4.03
C PHE A 61 -9.19 11.94 3.87
N LYS A 62 -9.87 12.40 4.91
CA LYS A 62 -10.63 13.65 4.90
C LYS A 62 -9.70 14.86 5.03
N THR A 63 -8.78 14.82 5.98
CA THR A 63 -7.89 15.92 6.34
C THR A 63 -6.64 16.00 5.48
N LYS A 64 -6.05 14.84 5.14
CA LYS A 64 -4.82 14.73 4.37
C LYS A 64 -5.11 14.47 2.90
N LYS A 65 -4.74 15.44 2.03
CA LYS A 65 -5.05 15.40 0.59
C LYS A 65 -3.83 15.22 -0.31
N ARG A 66 -2.62 15.21 0.25
CA ARG A 66 -1.37 15.15 -0.50
C ARG A 66 -0.54 13.93 -0.11
N VAL A 67 0.12 13.32 -1.07
CA VAL A 67 0.99 12.15 -0.84
C VAL A 67 2.12 12.46 0.13
N ASN A 68 2.67 13.69 0.05
CA ASN A 68 3.75 14.14 0.95
C ASN A 68 3.36 14.05 2.42
N GLU A 69 2.12 14.40 2.77
CA GLU A 69 1.63 14.37 4.15
C GLU A 69 1.68 12.94 4.73
N TYR A 70 1.39 11.93 3.94
CA TYR A 70 1.51 10.52 4.35
C TYR A 70 2.96 10.03 4.38
N ALA A 71 3.78 10.51 3.44
CA ALA A 71 5.20 10.19 3.40
C ALA A 71 5.92 10.71 4.65
N ASP A 72 5.60 11.97 5.06
CA ASP A 72 6.11 12.58 6.28
C ASP A 72 5.71 11.78 7.53
N MET A 73 4.45 11.35 7.64
CA MET A 73 3.95 10.52 8.75
C MET A 73 4.67 9.16 8.84
N LEU A 74 5.15 8.63 7.69
CA LEU A 74 5.87 7.36 7.62
C LEU A 74 7.39 7.52 7.67
N PHE A 75 7.89 8.77 7.79
CA PHE A 75 9.32 9.10 7.78
C PHE A 75 10.04 8.52 6.55
N ILE A 76 9.45 8.75 5.36
CA ILE A 76 10.00 8.33 4.06
C ILE A 76 9.77 9.40 3.00
N SER A 77 10.52 9.31 1.87
CA SER A 77 10.29 10.21 0.75
C SER A 77 8.99 9.88 0.00
N PRO A 78 8.32 10.87 -0.63
CA PRO A 78 7.13 10.64 -1.46
C PRO A 78 7.38 9.66 -2.63
N ASP A 79 8.55 9.70 -3.24
CA ASP A 79 8.93 8.80 -4.33
C ASP A 79 9.06 7.36 -3.85
N TYR A 80 9.66 7.17 -2.67
CA TYR A 80 9.75 5.85 -2.06
C TYR A 80 8.36 5.33 -1.68
N LEU A 81 7.48 6.18 -1.15
CA LEU A 81 6.07 5.81 -0.87
C LEU A 81 5.33 5.40 -2.15
N ASN A 82 5.50 6.15 -3.26
CA ASN A 82 4.90 5.82 -4.55
C ASN A 82 5.33 4.43 -5.04
N THR A 83 6.63 4.16 -5.01
CA THR A 83 7.20 2.86 -5.42
C THR A 83 6.63 1.73 -4.57
N LEU A 84 6.71 1.88 -3.27
CA LEU A 84 6.34 0.88 -2.28
C LEU A 84 4.84 0.51 -2.33
N VAL A 85 3.97 1.52 -2.41
CA VAL A 85 2.52 1.33 -2.50
C VAL A 85 2.12 0.71 -3.84
N LYS A 86 2.76 1.14 -4.93
CA LYS A 86 2.54 0.57 -6.26
C LYS A 86 2.99 -0.89 -6.35
N GLU A 87 4.15 -1.23 -5.78
CA GLU A 87 4.64 -2.61 -5.71
C GLU A 87 3.70 -3.51 -4.90
N HIS A 88 3.17 -3.00 -3.78
CA HIS A 88 2.36 -3.80 -2.87
C HIS A 88 0.88 -3.91 -3.27
N PHE A 89 0.26 -2.80 -3.73
CA PHE A 89 -1.18 -2.73 -4.02
C PHE A 89 -1.52 -2.62 -5.51
N GLY A 90 -0.53 -2.51 -6.41
CA GLY A 90 -0.75 -2.30 -7.85
C GLY A 90 -1.31 -0.93 -8.20
N LYS A 91 -1.42 0.00 -7.25
CA LYS A 91 -1.97 1.35 -7.40
C LYS A 91 -1.05 2.38 -6.76
N THR A 92 -1.05 3.60 -7.29
CA THR A 92 -0.32 4.70 -6.65
C THR A 92 -1.03 5.18 -5.37
N PRO A 93 -0.33 5.81 -4.42
CA PRO A 93 -0.95 6.46 -3.26
C PRO A 93 -2.08 7.42 -3.64
N SER A 94 -1.87 8.27 -4.65
CA SER A 94 -2.90 9.20 -5.14
C SER A 94 -4.16 8.49 -5.62
N GLN A 95 -4.01 7.38 -6.36
CA GLN A 95 -5.16 6.59 -6.82
C GLN A 95 -5.93 5.96 -5.64
N MET A 96 -5.22 5.50 -4.62
CA MET A 96 -5.86 4.96 -3.42
C MET A 96 -6.58 6.06 -2.62
N MET A 97 -5.98 7.23 -2.47
CA MET A 97 -6.57 8.41 -1.82
C MET A 97 -7.84 8.86 -2.54
N HIS A 98 -7.79 8.98 -3.86
CA HIS A 98 -8.96 9.34 -4.68
C HIS A 98 -10.07 8.30 -4.54
N ALA A 99 -9.74 7.03 -4.68
CA ALA A 99 -10.72 5.94 -4.56
C ALA A 99 -11.39 5.94 -3.18
N ARG A 100 -10.64 6.17 -2.10
CA ARG A 100 -11.17 6.24 -0.74
C ARG A 100 -12.10 7.43 -0.54
N THR A 101 -11.70 8.61 -1.05
CA THR A 101 -12.50 9.84 -0.98
C THR A 101 -13.82 9.67 -1.76
N ILE A 102 -13.76 9.09 -2.96
CA ILE A 102 -14.96 8.82 -3.79
C ILE A 102 -15.89 7.81 -3.13
N LEU A 103 -15.34 6.77 -2.51
CA LEU A 103 -16.16 5.79 -1.78
C LEU A 103 -17.00 6.47 -0.68
N GLU A 104 -16.36 7.33 0.12
CA GLU A 104 -17.07 8.06 1.17
C GLU A 104 -18.03 9.10 0.61
N ALA A 105 -17.66 9.81 -0.47
CA ALA A 105 -18.56 10.72 -1.16
C ALA A 105 -19.84 10.01 -1.61
N LYS A 106 -19.71 8.86 -2.26
CA LYS A 106 -20.85 8.04 -2.67
C LYS A 106 -21.71 7.62 -1.49
N ARG A 107 -21.09 7.15 -0.40
CA ARG A 107 -21.79 6.76 0.83
C ARG A 107 -22.60 7.92 1.41
N LEU A 108 -22.00 9.11 1.53
CA LEU A 108 -22.69 10.31 2.05
C LEU A 108 -23.80 10.79 1.12
N LEU A 109 -23.57 10.76 -0.20
CA LEU A 109 -24.57 11.15 -1.19
C LEU A 109 -25.82 10.26 -1.15
N LEU A 110 -25.66 8.98 -0.80
CA LEU A 110 -26.76 8.00 -0.78
C LEU A 110 -27.45 7.93 0.58
N HIS A 111 -26.70 7.90 1.65
CA HIS A 111 -27.21 7.55 2.97
C HIS A 111 -27.34 8.72 3.94
N SER A 112 -27.05 9.95 3.49
CA SER A 112 -27.27 11.15 4.31
C SER A 112 -28.30 12.08 3.71
N LYS A 113 -28.96 12.88 4.56
CA LYS A 113 -29.85 13.97 4.12
C LYS A 113 -29.08 15.22 3.66
N LYS A 114 -27.74 15.18 3.62
CA LYS A 114 -26.89 16.31 3.26
C LYS A 114 -27.06 16.67 1.79
N SER A 115 -27.09 17.97 1.45
CA SER A 115 -26.95 18.45 0.08
C SER A 115 -25.58 18.07 -0.50
N CYS A 116 -25.41 18.09 -1.82
CA CYS A 116 -24.12 17.82 -2.45
C CYS A 116 -23.01 18.79 -1.99
N LYS A 117 -23.39 20.03 -1.66
CA LYS A 117 -22.48 21.04 -1.12
C LYS A 117 -22.04 20.71 0.30
N GLU A 118 -22.96 20.28 1.15
CA GLU A 118 -22.64 19.83 2.51
C GLU A 118 -21.80 18.54 2.54
N VAL A 119 -21.99 17.65 1.55
CA VAL A 119 -21.12 16.47 1.39
C VAL A 119 -19.70 16.90 1.04
N ALA A 120 -19.51 17.88 0.17
CA ALA A 120 -18.18 18.40 -0.16
C ALA A 120 -17.48 18.94 1.09
N TYR A 121 -18.16 19.73 1.90
CA TYR A 121 -17.59 20.26 3.15
C TYR A 121 -17.37 19.19 4.21
N ALA A 122 -18.23 18.19 4.31
CA ALA A 122 -18.04 17.04 5.22
C ALA A 122 -16.81 16.16 4.83
N LEU A 123 -16.36 16.27 3.59
CA LEU A 123 -15.13 15.67 3.07
C LEU A 123 -13.95 16.65 3.07
N GLU A 124 -14.12 17.81 3.71
CA GLU A 124 -13.09 18.84 3.85
C GLU A 124 -12.58 19.42 2.50
N PHE A 125 -13.47 19.49 1.50
CA PHE A 125 -13.18 20.28 0.31
C PHE A 125 -13.47 21.75 0.59
N ASN A 126 -12.51 22.63 0.37
CA ASN A 126 -12.67 24.08 0.56
C ASN A 126 -13.59 24.72 -0.48
N ASP A 127 -13.72 24.11 -1.65
CA ASP A 127 -14.52 24.60 -2.75
C ASP A 127 -15.42 23.51 -3.34
N TYR A 128 -16.71 23.82 -3.45
CA TYR A 128 -17.70 22.89 -3.99
C TYR A 128 -17.48 22.61 -5.48
N SER A 129 -17.07 23.62 -6.26
CA SER A 129 -16.83 23.44 -7.70
C SER A 129 -15.66 22.50 -7.94
N TYR A 130 -14.63 22.58 -7.10
CA TYR A 130 -13.51 21.66 -7.14
C TYR A 130 -13.96 20.22 -6.80
N PHE A 131 -14.78 20.03 -5.77
CA PHE A 131 -15.37 18.72 -5.46
C PHE A 131 -16.16 18.14 -6.63
N VAL A 132 -17.01 18.95 -7.30
CA VAL A 132 -17.80 18.51 -8.45
C VAL A 132 -16.90 18.05 -9.61
N LYS A 133 -15.85 18.83 -9.92
CA LYS A 133 -14.85 18.46 -10.95
C LYS A 133 -14.11 17.16 -10.59
N PHE A 134 -13.66 17.06 -9.35
CA PHE A 134 -12.99 15.87 -8.82
C PHE A 134 -13.90 14.64 -8.92
N PHE A 135 -15.12 14.71 -8.38
CA PHE A 135 -16.06 13.61 -8.41
C PHE A 135 -16.40 13.18 -9.84
N LYS A 136 -16.65 14.14 -10.74
CA LYS A 136 -16.95 13.86 -12.15
C LYS A 136 -15.75 13.22 -12.86
N LYS A 137 -14.53 13.67 -12.59
CA LYS A 137 -13.29 13.06 -13.14
C LYS A 137 -13.15 11.60 -12.75
N GLU A 138 -13.41 11.28 -11.49
CA GLU A 138 -13.20 9.94 -10.95
C GLU A 138 -14.36 8.96 -11.23
N THR A 139 -15.60 9.48 -11.46
CA THR A 139 -16.81 8.65 -11.60
C THR A 139 -17.51 8.77 -12.96
N GLY A 140 -17.10 9.73 -13.79
CA GLY A 140 -17.71 10.03 -15.09
C GLY A 140 -18.96 10.93 -15.02
N ILE A 141 -19.62 11.05 -13.85
CA ILE A 141 -20.86 11.84 -13.68
C ILE A 141 -20.78 12.79 -12.50
N SER A 142 -21.62 13.85 -12.49
CA SER A 142 -21.63 14.80 -11.37
C SER A 142 -22.26 14.19 -10.11
N PRO A 143 -21.94 14.72 -8.90
CA PRO A 143 -22.53 14.24 -7.64
C PRO A 143 -24.06 14.28 -7.65
N THR A 144 -24.67 15.30 -8.23
CA THR A 144 -26.13 15.44 -8.34
C THR A 144 -26.73 14.37 -9.28
N LYS A 145 -26.10 14.15 -10.45
CA LYS A 145 -26.54 13.08 -11.36
C LYS A 145 -26.39 11.70 -10.70
N PHE A 146 -25.28 11.47 -9.98
CA PHE A 146 -25.08 10.23 -9.25
C PHE A 146 -26.19 9.98 -8.23
N ARG A 147 -26.56 10.99 -7.43
CA ARG A 147 -27.65 10.87 -6.44
C ARG A 147 -28.99 10.54 -7.11
N ASN A 148 -29.34 11.29 -8.18
CA ASN A 148 -30.62 11.12 -8.85
C ASN A 148 -30.75 9.76 -9.54
N SER A 149 -29.70 9.28 -10.21
CA SER A 149 -29.70 7.99 -10.90
C SER A 149 -29.96 6.80 -9.96
N ILE A 150 -29.55 6.94 -8.70
CA ILE A 150 -29.80 5.89 -7.70
C ILE A 150 -31.19 6.05 -7.08
N ALA A 151 -31.62 7.28 -6.82
CA ALA A 151 -32.98 7.54 -6.34
C ALA A 151 -34.05 7.04 -7.33
N GLU A 152 -33.82 7.15 -8.63
CA GLU A 152 -34.68 6.60 -9.68
C GLU A 152 -34.67 5.06 -9.69
N LYS A 153 -33.50 4.46 -9.49
CA LYS A 153 -33.34 2.98 -9.50
C LYS A 153 -34.00 2.29 -8.30
N TYR A 154 -34.18 2.98 -7.18
CA TYR A 154 -34.78 2.46 -5.94
C TYR A 154 -36.10 3.12 -5.57
N ARG A 155 -36.76 3.84 -6.50
CA ARG A 155 -38.18 4.19 -6.39
C ARG A 155 -39.01 2.95 -6.66
N PHE A 156 -39.51 2.35 -5.59
CA PHE A 156 -40.63 1.45 -5.60
C PHE A 156 -41.94 2.22 -5.52
#